data_251391ed12b65638db4ae762b1ef2e3d
#
_entry.id   251391ed12b65638db4ae762b1ef2e3d
#
_cell.length_a   1.000
_cell.length_b   1.000
_cell.length_c   1.000
_cell.angle_alpha   90.00
_cell.angle_beta   90.00
_cell.angle_gamma   90.00
#
_symmetry.space_group_name_H-M   'P 1'
#
loop_
_entity.id
_entity.type
_entity.pdbx_description
1 polymer ?
#
loop_
_entity_poly.entity_id
_entity_poly.type
_entity_poly.pdbx_seq_one_letter_code
_entity_poly.pdbx_strand_id
1 'polypeptide(L)'
;MRKNDLSDEEFIAIVEKAQSMLYASKLAGMSYTSFVRRAKALGVYRPNQGGKGLKKKQPIIPLEEIFDGKHPDYQTYKLKLRLIKEGYIKDECSLCGWNKKPEGHEYTPCELDHINGNPTDHRLENLRLICPNCHSLTPTYRFRRGKKNSKLGKQLLQEETEE
;
A
#
# COMPACT_ATOMS: atom_id res chain seq x y z
N MET A 1 -28.44 -16.21 -24.02
CA MET A 1 -27.35 -17.14 -24.37
C MET A 1 -26.77 -17.71 -23.10
N ARG A 2 -26.78 -19.01 -22.92
CA ARG A 2 -26.12 -19.66 -21.76
C ARG A 2 -24.63 -19.57 -21.98
N LYS A 3 -23.87 -19.01 -20.98
CA LYS A 3 -22.42 -18.76 -21.03
C LYS A 3 -21.53 -20.03 -21.10
N ASN A 4 -22.05 -21.16 -21.58
CA ASN A 4 -21.35 -22.42 -21.63
C ASN A 4 -21.04 -22.92 -23.06
N ASP A 5 -21.25 -22.09 -24.09
CA ASP A 5 -21.13 -22.50 -25.49
C ASP A 5 -19.76 -22.19 -26.12
N LEU A 6 -18.71 -22.01 -25.30
CA LEU A 6 -17.34 -21.87 -25.83
C LEU A 6 -16.87 -23.18 -26.43
N SER A 7 -16.37 -23.15 -27.68
CA SER A 7 -15.68 -24.29 -28.28
C SER A 7 -14.42 -24.67 -27.50
N ASP A 8 -13.85 -25.84 -27.71
CA ASP A 8 -12.62 -26.23 -27.03
C ASP A 8 -11.42 -25.42 -27.53
N GLU A 9 -11.42 -25.01 -28.81
CA GLU A 9 -10.38 -24.13 -29.37
C GLU A 9 -10.43 -22.73 -28.74
N GLU A 10 -11.61 -22.12 -28.61
CA GLU A 10 -11.81 -20.83 -27.95
C GLU A 10 -11.40 -20.90 -26.48
N PHE A 11 -11.75 -21.98 -25.79
CA PHE A 11 -11.37 -22.19 -24.40
C PHE A 11 -9.84 -22.28 -24.23
N ILE A 12 -9.17 -23.05 -25.07
CA ILE A 12 -7.69 -23.17 -25.08
C ILE A 12 -7.04 -21.82 -25.36
N ALA A 13 -7.52 -21.07 -26.33
CA ALA A 13 -7.01 -19.73 -26.65
C ALA A 13 -7.14 -18.75 -25.47
N ILE A 14 -8.23 -18.82 -24.72
CA ILE A 14 -8.41 -18.03 -23.49
C ILE A 14 -7.38 -18.43 -22.43
N VAL A 15 -7.16 -19.75 -22.24
CA VAL A 15 -6.17 -20.25 -21.27
C VAL A 15 -4.75 -19.78 -21.63
N GLU A 16 -4.36 -19.85 -22.90
CA GLU A 16 -3.03 -19.47 -23.37
C GLU A 16 -2.74 -17.99 -23.18
N LYS A 17 -3.70 -17.12 -23.51
CA LYS A 17 -3.58 -15.67 -23.38
C LYS A 17 -3.65 -15.16 -21.94
N ALA A 18 -4.27 -15.92 -21.03
CA ALA A 18 -4.50 -15.46 -19.67
C ALA A 18 -3.28 -15.61 -18.78
N GLN A 19 -3.06 -14.62 -17.90
CA GLN A 19 -1.95 -14.60 -16.94
C GLN A 19 -2.14 -15.60 -15.78
N SER A 20 -3.35 -16.08 -15.56
CA SER A 20 -3.67 -17.12 -14.56
C SER A 20 -4.97 -17.84 -14.87
N MET A 21 -5.12 -19.07 -14.34
CA MET A 21 -6.35 -19.85 -14.48
C MET A 21 -7.57 -19.14 -13.89
N LEU A 22 -7.39 -18.39 -12.79
CA LEU A 22 -8.48 -17.61 -12.21
C LEU A 22 -8.86 -16.42 -13.11
N TYR A 23 -7.88 -15.78 -13.74
CA TYR A 23 -8.16 -14.72 -14.71
C TYR A 23 -8.84 -15.28 -15.97
N ALA A 24 -8.36 -16.42 -16.48
CA ALA A 24 -8.98 -17.11 -17.60
C ALA A 24 -10.45 -17.49 -17.34
N SER A 25 -10.77 -17.99 -16.14
CA SER A 25 -12.16 -18.32 -15.78
C SER A 25 -13.07 -17.09 -15.79
N LYS A 26 -12.57 -15.92 -15.43
CA LYS A 26 -13.33 -14.66 -15.51
C LYS A 26 -13.53 -14.21 -16.94
N LEU A 27 -12.52 -14.33 -17.80
CA LEU A 27 -12.65 -14.05 -19.23
C LEU A 27 -13.65 -14.97 -19.91
N ALA A 28 -13.62 -16.27 -19.58
CA ALA A 28 -14.57 -17.27 -20.09
C ALA A 28 -15.99 -17.12 -19.50
N GLY A 29 -16.19 -16.26 -18.48
CA GLY A 29 -17.47 -16.11 -17.79
C GLY A 29 -17.93 -17.37 -17.06
N MET A 30 -17.01 -18.25 -16.68
CA MET A 30 -17.27 -19.52 -16.01
C MET A 30 -16.93 -19.47 -14.52
N SER A 31 -17.59 -20.33 -13.71
CA SER A 31 -17.13 -20.57 -12.34
C SER A 31 -15.73 -21.19 -12.36
N TYR A 32 -14.88 -20.81 -11.40
CA TYR A 32 -13.50 -21.34 -11.34
C TYR A 32 -13.45 -22.86 -11.28
N THR A 33 -14.34 -23.47 -10.51
CA THR A 33 -14.42 -24.94 -10.37
C THR A 33 -14.75 -25.63 -11.70
N SER A 34 -15.76 -25.13 -12.43
CA SER A 34 -16.14 -25.68 -13.75
C SER A 34 -15.03 -25.44 -14.78
N PHE A 35 -14.42 -24.28 -14.75
CA PHE A 35 -13.31 -23.93 -15.63
C PHE A 35 -12.11 -24.84 -15.43
N VAL A 36 -11.67 -25.05 -14.17
CA VAL A 36 -10.55 -25.94 -13.85
C VAL A 36 -10.83 -27.39 -14.25
N ARG A 37 -12.05 -27.87 -14.04
CA ARG A 37 -12.44 -29.21 -14.47
C ARG A 37 -12.28 -29.39 -15.99
N ARG A 38 -12.76 -28.42 -16.79
CA ARG A 38 -12.61 -28.45 -18.25
C ARG A 38 -11.16 -28.30 -18.67
N ALA A 39 -10.39 -27.42 -18.06
CA ALA A 39 -8.97 -27.24 -18.34
C ALA A 39 -8.14 -28.51 -18.07
N LYS A 40 -8.47 -29.26 -17.02
CA LYS A 40 -7.86 -30.58 -16.74
C LYS A 40 -8.23 -31.61 -17.77
N ALA A 41 -9.49 -31.68 -18.19
CA ALA A 41 -9.95 -32.57 -19.22
C ALA A 41 -9.27 -32.33 -20.57
N LEU A 42 -9.00 -31.08 -20.90
CA LEU A 42 -8.30 -30.66 -22.13
C LEU A 42 -6.78 -30.65 -22.01
N GLY A 43 -6.20 -31.01 -20.86
CA GLY A 43 -4.75 -31.03 -20.63
C GLY A 43 -4.06 -29.65 -20.56
N VAL A 44 -4.83 -28.56 -20.48
CA VAL A 44 -4.29 -27.18 -20.49
C VAL A 44 -4.27 -26.52 -19.11
N TYR A 45 -4.45 -27.29 -18.04
CA TYR A 45 -4.45 -26.77 -16.68
C TYR A 45 -3.03 -26.39 -16.22
N ARG A 46 -2.88 -25.16 -15.74
CA ARG A 46 -1.62 -24.61 -15.17
C ARG A 46 -1.82 -24.29 -13.69
N PRO A 47 -1.24 -25.06 -12.74
CA PRO A 47 -1.39 -24.82 -11.29
C PRO A 47 -0.55 -23.63 -10.81
N ASN A 48 -0.81 -23.19 -9.58
CA ASN A 48 0.03 -22.27 -8.79
C ASN A 48 0.29 -20.88 -9.38
N GLN A 49 -0.63 -20.35 -10.19
CA GLN A 49 -0.49 -19.02 -10.78
C GLN A 49 -1.13 -17.90 -9.93
N GLY A 50 -1.81 -18.25 -8.84
CA GLY A 50 -2.54 -17.28 -8.02
C GLY A 50 -3.59 -16.51 -8.83
N GLY A 51 -3.76 -15.25 -8.48
CA GLY A 51 -4.71 -14.34 -9.15
C GLY A 51 -4.04 -13.38 -10.13
N LYS A 52 -2.91 -13.74 -10.78
CA LYS A 52 -2.22 -12.88 -11.75
C LYS A 52 -3.20 -12.41 -12.83
N GLY A 53 -3.13 -11.14 -13.18
CA GLY A 53 -4.03 -10.50 -14.15
C GLY A 53 -5.38 -10.03 -13.58
N LEU A 54 -5.75 -10.42 -12.36
CA LEU A 54 -6.95 -9.89 -11.71
C LEU A 54 -6.64 -8.57 -11.02
N LYS A 55 -7.34 -7.51 -11.41
CA LYS A 55 -7.34 -6.26 -10.64
C LYS A 55 -8.18 -6.49 -9.38
N LYS A 56 -7.55 -6.37 -8.21
CA LYS A 56 -8.29 -6.33 -6.95
C LYS A 56 -9.09 -5.02 -6.93
N LYS A 57 -10.42 -5.11 -7.05
CA LYS A 57 -11.32 -3.99 -6.78
C LYS A 57 -11.42 -3.83 -5.26
N GLN A 58 -10.43 -3.18 -4.64
CA GLN A 58 -10.65 -2.62 -3.31
C GLN A 58 -11.23 -1.22 -3.51
N PRO A 59 -12.26 -0.84 -2.77
CA PRO A 59 -12.72 0.54 -2.77
C PRO A 59 -11.52 1.43 -2.38
N ILE A 60 -11.24 2.42 -3.20
CA ILE A 60 -10.20 3.39 -2.89
C ILE A 60 -10.81 4.35 -1.88
N ILE A 61 -10.32 4.32 -0.64
CA ILE A 61 -10.70 5.28 0.39
C ILE A 61 -10.25 6.68 -0.08
N PRO A 62 -11.13 7.68 -0.17
CA PRO A 62 -10.75 9.05 -0.50
C PRO A 62 -9.69 9.59 0.47
N LEU A 63 -8.74 10.40 -0.01
CA LEU A 63 -7.72 10.99 0.86
C LEU A 63 -8.33 11.97 1.88
N GLU A 64 -9.39 12.67 1.50
CA GLU A 64 -10.15 13.58 2.35
C GLU A 64 -10.67 12.86 3.61
N GLU A 65 -11.18 11.64 3.47
CA GLU A 65 -11.64 10.85 4.62
C GLU A 65 -10.50 10.42 5.55
N ILE A 66 -9.30 10.21 4.98
CA ILE A 66 -8.09 9.89 5.76
C ILE A 66 -7.64 11.14 6.52
N PHE A 67 -7.63 12.31 5.87
CA PHE A 67 -7.27 13.60 6.51
C PHE A 67 -8.26 14.00 7.59
N ASP A 68 -9.55 13.70 7.41
CA ASP A 68 -10.62 13.91 8.40
C ASP A 68 -10.53 12.95 9.60
N GLY A 69 -9.56 12.01 9.63
CA GLY A 69 -9.36 11.07 10.72
C GLY A 69 -10.35 9.90 10.75
N LYS A 70 -11.14 9.69 9.68
CA LYS A 70 -12.08 8.55 9.59
C LYS A 70 -11.38 7.19 9.48
N HIS A 71 -10.10 7.19 9.12
CA HIS A 71 -9.28 5.99 8.91
C HIS A 71 -7.96 6.08 9.69
N PRO A 72 -7.99 6.07 11.04
CA PRO A 72 -6.78 6.23 11.87
C PRO A 72 -5.76 5.09 11.69
N ASP A 73 -6.23 3.90 11.31
CA ASP A 73 -5.37 2.72 11.07
C ASP A 73 -4.87 2.62 9.62
N TYR A 74 -5.03 3.67 8.81
CA TYR A 74 -4.55 3.65 7.43
C TYR A 74 -3.03 3.53 7.40
N GLN A 75 -2.52 2.58 6.61
CA GLN A 75 -1.09 2.27 6.58
C GLN A 75 -0.26 3.45 6.07
N THR A 76 0.64 3.97 6.89
CA THR A 76 1.52 5.11 6.59
C THR A 76 2.30 4.93 5.29
N TYR A 77 2.80 3.72 5.00
CA TYR A 77 3.50 3.44 3.74
C TYR A 77 2.58 3.63 2.51
N LYS A 78 1.34 3.13 2.57
CA LYS A 78 0.37 3.31 1.48
C LYS A 78 -0.05 4.77 1.33
N LEU A 79 -0.18 5.47 2.47
CA LEU A 79 -0.49 6.90 2.49
C LEU A 79 0.64 7.69 1.81
N LYS A 80 1.91 7.42 2.17
CA LYS A 80 3.08 8.02 1.52
C LYS A 80 3.00 7.94 -0.01
N LEU A 81 2.83 6.72 -0.53
CA LEU A 81 2.81 6.51 -1.98
C LEU A 81 1.65 7.25 -2.67
N ARG A 82 0.50 7.32 -2.03
CA ARG A 82 -0.65 8.06 -2.54
C ARG A 82 -0.40 9.56 -2.53
N LEU A 83 0.12 10.11 -1.43
CA LEU A 83 0.41 11.54 -1.31
C LEU A 83 1.42 12.01 -2.37
N ILE A 84 2.45 11.21 -2.65
CA ILE A 84 3.41 11.49 -3.72
C ILE A 84 2.72 11.41 -5.08
N LYS A 85 2.00 10.32 -5.36
CA LYS A 85 1.37 10.07 -6.65
C LYS A 85 0.29 11.10 -6.98
N GLU A 86 -0.49 11.52 -5.99
CA GLU A 86 -1.57 12.50 -6.14
C GLU A 86 -1.06 13.97 -6.02
N GLY A 87 0.26 14.17 -5.78
CA GLY A 87 0.91 15.48 -5.82
C GLY A 87 0.76 16.33 -4.55
N TYR A 88 0.28 15.76 -3.45
CA TYR A 88 0.18 16.46 -2.17
C TYR A 88 1.54 16.73 -1.51
N ILE A 89 2.50 15.81 -1.69
CA ILE A 89 3.85 15.91 -1.14
C ILE A 89 4.87 15.55 -2.23
N LYS A 90 5.96 16.32 -2.32
CA LYS A 90 7.09 16.03 -3.21
C LYS A 90 7.89 14.83 -2.70
N ASP A 91 8.42 14.00 -3.62
CA ASP A 91 9.27 12.86 -3.28
C ASP A 91 10.71 13.29 -2.93
N GLU A 92 10.84 14.11 -1.89
CA GLU A 92 12.10 14.64 -1.36
C GLU A 92 12.00 14.86 0.16
N CYS A 93 13.14 14.92 0.82
CA CYS A 93 13.18 15.24 2.25
C CYS A 93 12.78 16.71 2.49
N SER A 94 11.73 16.98 3.24
CA SER A 94 11.25 18.33 3.56
C SER A 94 12.21 19.15 4.42
N LEU A 95 13.19 18.50 5.08
CA LEU A 95 14.14 19.18 5.96
C LEU A 95 15.47 19.52 5.26
N CYS A 96 15.99 18.63 4.39
CA CYS A 96 17.29 18.84 3.75
C CYS A 96 17.27 18.78 2.22
N GLY A 97 16.10 18.59 1.60
CA GLY A 97 15.95 18.53 0.15
C GLY A 97 16.49 17.26 -0.51
N TRP A 98 16.94 16.27 0.29
CA TRP A 98 17.50 15.04 -0.27
C TRP A 98 16.43 14.24 -1.05
N ASN A 99 16.77 13.88 -2.30
CA ASN A 99 15.84 13.24 -3.25
C ASN A 99 16.46 12.07 -4.03
N LYS A 100 17.57 11.50 -3.56
CA LYS A 100 18.22 10.39 -4.25
C LYS A 100 17.35 9.13 -4.18
N LYS A 101 17.21 8.45 -5.32
CA LYS A 101 16.48 7.19 -5.44
C LYS A 101 17.48 6.04 -5.55
N PRO A 102 17.26 4.91 -4.84
CA PRO A 102 18.06 3.71 -5.04
C PRO A 102 17.86 3.17 -6.46
N GLU A 103 18.87 2.48 -6.98
CA GLU A 103 18.79 1.85 -8.30
C GLU A 103 17.60 0.88 -8.35
N GLY A 104 16.82 0.93 -9.44
CA GLY A 104 15.62 0.11 -9.61
C GLY A 104 14.40 0.50 -8.78
N HIS A 105 14.45 1.62 -8.01
CA HIS A 105 13.32 2.10 -7.21
C HIS A 105 12.68 3.35 -7.81
N GLU A 106 11.34 3.40 -7.77
CA GLU A 106 10.55 4.53 -8.29
C GLU A 106 10.56 5.73 -7.33
N TYR A 107 10.66 5.47 -6.01
CA TYR A 107 10.55 6.49 -4.95
C TYR A 107 11.80 6.56 -4.09
N THR A 108 11.98 7.73 -3.43
CA THR A 108 13.03 7.90 -2.44
C THR A 108 12.82 7.01 -1.22
N PRO A 109 13.87 6.61 -0.47
CA PRO A 109 13.73 5.92 0.81
C PRO A 109 13.32 6.84 1.97
N CYS A 110 12.82 8.06 1.67
CA CYS A 110 12.23 8.91 2.68
C CYS A 110 11.02 8.24 3.34
N GLU A 111 10.78 8.56 4.59
CA GLU A 111 9.67 8.04 5.39
C GLU A 111 8.63 9.14 5.62
N LEU A 112 7.35 8.77 5.66
CA LEU A 112 6.29 9.69 6.06
C LEU A 112 6.28 9.79 7.58
N ASP A 113 6.56 10.98 8.09
CA ASP A 113 6.65 11.29 9.51
C ASP A 113 5.43 12.09 9.97
N HIS A 114 4.93 11.79 11.18
CA HIS A 114 3.88 12.53 11.86
C HIS A 114 4.57 13.54 12.80
N ILE A 115 4.47 14.83 12.50
CA ILE A 115 5.18 15.91 13.19
C ILE A 115 4.91 15.88 14.70
N ASN A 116 3.66 15.65 15.11
CA ASN A 116 3.26 15.53 16.50
C ASN A 116 3.56 14.16 17.15
N GLY A 117 4.12 13.20 16.39
CA GLY A 117 4.42 11.85 16.87
C GLY A 117 3.19 10.94 17.06
N ASN A 118 1.99 11.38 16.70
CA ASN A 118 0.78 10.55 16.74
C ASN A 118 0.60 9.82 15.38
N PRO A 119 0.81 8.50 15.30
CA PRO A 119 0.74 7.76 14.04
C PRO A 119 -0.68 7.63 13.45
N THR A 120 -1.70 8.03 14.19
CA THR A 120 -3.11 7.97 13.76
C THR A 120 -3.65 9.33 13.29
N ASP A 121 -2.87 10.39 13.43
CA ASP A 121 -3.24 11.75 13.01
C ASP A 121 -2.72 12.02 11.60
N HIS A 122 -3.55 11.70 10.61
CA HIS A 122 -3.21 11.79 9.18
C HIS A 122 -3.58 13.15 8.56
N ARG A 123 -3.84 14.20 9.33
CA ARG A 123 -4.05 15.54 8.78
C ARG A 123 -2.84 15.98 7.98
N LEU A 124 -3.05 16.59 6.82
CA LEU A 124 -1.99 16.91 5.86
C LEU A 124 -0.91 17.82 6.46
N GLU A 125 -1.30 18.81 7.28
CA GLU A 125 -0.39 19.71 7.99
C GLU A 125 0.49 19.01 9.04
N ASN A 126 0.08 17.83 9.50
CA ASN A 126 0.84 16.99 10.43
C ASN A 126 1.77 15.99 9.74
N LEU A 127 1.74 15.93 8.41
CA LEU A 127 2.51 14.96 7.63
C LEU A 127 3.67 15.63 6.91
N ARG A 128 4.84 15.00 6.96
CA ARG A 128 6.01 15.40 6.17
C ARG A 128 6.80 14.19 5.69
N LEU A 129 7.49 14.34 4.57
CA LEU A 129 8.40 13.33 4.06
C LEU A 129 9.83 13.68 4.47
N ILE A 130 10.53 12.78 5.18
CA ILE A 130 11.88 13.02 5.66
C ILE A 130 12.81 11.82 5.40
N CYS A 131 14.07 12.09 5.09
CA CYS A 131 15.06 11.04 4.89
C CYS A 131 15.44 10.36 6.21
N PRO A 132 15.98 9.13 6.21
CA PRO A 132 16.35 8.40 7.42
C PRO A 132 17.29 9.19 8.35
N ASN A 133 18.22 9.98 7.79
CA ASN A 133 19.14 10.80 8.59
C ASN A 133 18.40 11.91 9.35
N CYS A 134 17.58 12.68 8.64
CA CYS A 134 16.78 13.73 9.29
C CYS A 134 15.78 13.13 10.26
N HIS A 135 15.18 11.98 9.94
CA HIS A 135 14.23 11.28 10.81
C HIS A 135 14.89 10.88 12.15
N SER A 136 16.13 10.40 12.10
CA SER A 136 16.88 10.02 13.32
C SER A 136 17.09 11.18 14.30
N LEU A 137 17.04 12.42 13.81
CA LEU A 137 17.22 13.63 14.62
C LEU A 137 15.90 14.19 15.17
N THR A 138 14.75 13.65 14.75
CA THR A 138 13.46 14.16 15.21
C THR A 138 13.17 13.78 16.67
N PRO A 139 12.43 14.62 17.42
CA PRO A 139 12.00 14.30 18.78
C PRO A 139 11.16 13.03 18.88
N THR A 140 10.48 12.65 17.79
CA THR A 140 9.55 11.52 17.71
C THR A 140 10.20 10.20 17.32
N TYR A 141 11.51 10.19 16.99
CA TYR A 141 12.23 9.01 16.56
C TYR A 141 12.31 7.92 17.64
N ARG A 142 12.49 6.67 17.21
CA ARG A 142 12.45 5.40 17.98
C ARG A 142 12.96 5.44 19.42
N PHE A 143 14.02 6.22 19.70
CA PHE A 143 14.64 6.28 21.02
C PHE A 143 13.79 6.99 22.09
N ARG A 144 12.85 7.85 21.70
CA ARG A 144 12.02 8.58 22.66
C ARG A 144 10.72 7.86 23.02
N ARG A 145 10.25 6.89 22.23
CA ARG A 145 9.10 6.04 22.62
C ARG A 145 9.34 5.25 23.90
N GLY A 146 10.58 4.78 24.13
CA GLY A 146 10.96 4.10 25.37
C GLY A 146 11.04 5.03 26.59
N LYS A 147 11.38 6.33 26.40
CA LYS A 147 11.47 7.32 27.49
C LYS A 147 10.12 7.85 27.95
N LYS A 148 9.09 7.93 27.08
CA LYS A 148 7.73 8.33 27.47
C LYS A 148 7.09 7.39 28.51
N ASN A 149 7.50 6.12 28.55
CA ASN A 149 7.03 5.14 29.52
C ASN A 149 7.99 4.98 30.72
N SER A 150 9.15 5.62 30.72
CA SER A 150 10.06 5.65 31.87
C SER A 150 9.67 6.79 32.84
N LYS A 151 9.97 6.63 34.14
CA LYS A 151 9.77 7.69 35.14
C LYS A 151 10.42 9.01 34.73
N LEU A 152 11.61 8.94 34.13
CA LEU A 152 12.36 10.09 33.62
C LEU A 152 11.67 10.79 32.43
N GLY A 153 11.07 10.02 31.52
CA GLY A 153 10.34 10.59 30.38
C GLY A 153 9.04 11.32 30.79
N LYS A 154 8.40 10.88 31.89
CA LYS A 154 7.24 11.59 32.45
C LYS A 154 7.61 12.90 33.13
N GLN A 155 8.76 12.95 33.81
CA GLN A 155 9.28 14.19 34.44
C GLN A 155 9.63 15.25 33.39
N LEU A 156 10.35 14.89 32.32
CA LEU A 156 10.72 15.84 31.26
C LEU A 156 9.51 16.44 30.52
N LEU A 157 8.41 15.70 30.40
CA LEU A 157 7.18 16.20 29.78
C LEU A 157 6.38 17.14 30.71
N GLN A 158 6.59 17.06 32.02
CA GLN A 158 5.96 17.98 32.99
C GLN A 158 6.68 19.34 33.05
N GLU A 159 7.98 19.33 32.87
CA GLU A 159 8.81 20.55 32.85
C GLU A 159 8.56 21.41 31.59
N GLU A 160 8.21 20.80 30.43
CA GLU A 160 7.87 21.53 29.19
C GLU A 160 6.46 22.15 29.18
N THR A 161 5.60 21.83 30.16
CA THR A 161 4.23 22.38 30.27
C THR A 161 4.09 23.48 31.30
N GLU A 162 5.14 23.82 32.05
CA GLU A 162 5.14 24.88 33.10
C GLU A 162 5.88 26.16 32.68
N GLU A 163 6.38 26.27 31.43
CA GLU A 163 6.89 27.49 30.81
C GLU A 163 5.83 28.09 29.84
#